data_113df42bfd71d299895914f6d27f1c80
#
_entry.id   113df42bfd71d299895914f6d27f1c80
#
_cell.length_a   1.000
_cell.length_b   1.000
_cell.length_c   1.000
_cell.angle_alpha   90.00
_cell.angle_beta   90.00
_cell.angle_gamma   90.00
#
_symmetry.space_group_name_H-M   'P 1'
#
loop_
_entity.id
_entity.type
_entity.pdbx_description
1 polymer ?
#
loop_
_entity_poly.entity_id
_entity_poly.type
_entity_poly.pdbx_seq_one_letter_code
_entity_poly.pdbx_strand_id
1 'polypeptide(L)'
;MVLGVTEEITKLGLEKYDPNGMHNVYDKWAHIAKNAYESDFEPVDFKDIDHVVFSGMGGSGTIGDLFSSILSKTNVHTTVVKGYELPKTVDKNTLVVVTSVSGNTSETLTTLESANKKKCKIIAFSSGGKMESFCSKNNIVFRKIPEIHSPRASFPSYVYSILKTLNSIIPLKKQEIIDSLKQLELTSKEISSEDLSDKNPSVSLAHSITGFPVIYYPWGLEASAIRFKNSLQENAKTHAIIEDVIESSHNGIVSWERPSD
;
A
#
# COMPACT_ATOMS: atom_id res chain seq x y z
N MET A 1 -0.40 -24.99 -18.79
CA MET A 1 -1.19 -25.97 -18.02
C MET A 1 -1.94 -25.14 -16.99
N VAL A 2 -3.18 -24.77 -17.29
CA VAL A 2 -4.04 -24.01 -16.39
C VAL A 2 -4.60 -25.03 -15.41
N LEU A 3 -4.09 -25.02 -14.18
CA LEU A 3 -4.71 -25.76 -13.08
C LEU A 3 -6.00 -25.00 -12.75
N GLY A 4 -7.10 -25.44 -13.35
CA GLY A 4 -8.42 -25.09 -12.84
C GLY A 4 -8.51 -25.69 -11.43
N VAL A 5 -8.39 -24.85 -10.41
CA VAL A 5 -8.60 -25.28 -9.03
C VAL A 5 -10.10 -25.53 -8.88
N THR A 6 -10.49 -26.78 -9.07
CA THR A 6 -11.82 -27.29 -8.71
C THR A 6 -11.82 -27.82 -7.26
N GLU A 7 -10.72 -27.61 -6.51
CA GLU A 7 -10.66 -28.02 -5.12
C GLU A 7 -11.37 -26.98 -4.25
N GLU A 8 -12.26 -27.46 -3.40
CA GLU A 8 -12.94 -26.66 -2.39
C GLU A 8 -11.91 -26.00 -1.48
N ILE A 9 -12.07 -24.67 -1.23
CA ILE A 9 -11.21 -23.93 -0.31
C ILE A 9 -11.55 -24.37 1.11
N THR A 10 -10.62 -25.07 1.76
CA THR A 10 -10.82 -25.65 3.10
C THR A 10 -9.79 -25.10 4.09
N LYS A 11 -10.06 -25.26 5.38
CA LYS A 11 -9.08 -24.90 6.44
C LYS A 11 -7.77 -25.66 6.27
N LEU A 12 -7.81 -26.95 5.95
CA LEU A 12 -6.60 -27.73 5.66
C LEU A 12 -5.85 -27.23 4.43
N GLY A 13 -6.57 -26.74 3.43
CA GLY A 13 -5.98 -26.08 2.26
C GLY A 13 -5.26 -24.79 2.65
N LEU A 14 -5.89 -23.94 3.46
CA LEU A 14 -5.24 -22.72 3.96
C LEU A 14 -3.98 -23.04 4.76
N GLU A 15 -4.03 -23.98 5.70
CA GLU A 15 -2.86 -24.40 6.49
C GLU A 15 -1.73 -24.95 5.61
N LYS A 16 -2.06 -25.67 4.55
CA LYS A 16 -1.09 -26.24 3.60
C LYS A 16 -0.39 -25.16 2.77
N TYR A 17 -1.13 -24.17 2.26
CA TYR A 17 -0.60 -23.15 1.33
C TYR A 17 -0.16 -21.86 2.03
N ASP A 18 -0.64 -21.61 3.23
CA ASP A 18 -0.24 -20.51 4.10
C ASP A 18 0.14 -21.00 5.51
N PRO A 19 1.20 -21.82 5.62
CA PRO A 19 1.62 -22.43 6.89
C PRO A 19 2.05 -21.39 7.94
N ASN A 20 2.32 -20.17 7.53
CA ASN A 20 2.70 -19.06 8.42
C ASN A 20 1.47 -18.24 8.87
N GLY A 21 0.28 -18.55 8.39
CA GLY A 21 -0.97 -17.93 8.83
C GLY A 21 -1.12 -16.45 8.46
N MET A 22 -0.69 -16.06 7.28
CA MET A 22 -0.85 -14.68 6.79
C MET A 22 -2.32 -14.28 6.68
N HIS A 23 -3.20 -15.22 6.29
CA HIS A 23 -4.65 -14.99 6.24
C HIS A 23 -5.19 -14.52 7.60
N ASN A 24 -4.73 -15.08 8.71
CA ASN A 24 -5.12 -14.64 10.05
C ASN A 24 -4.67 -13.20 10.38
N VAL A 25 -3.61 -12.72 9.73
CA VAL A 25 -3.17 -11.32 9.86
C VAL A 25 -4.10 -10.41 9.06
N TYR A 26 -4.52 -10.81 7.86
CA TYR A 26 -5.50 -10.07 7.08
C TYR A 26 -6.85 -9.94 7.78
N ASP A 27 -7.33 -10.98 8.43
CA ASP A 27 -8.56 -10.94 9.26
C ASP A 27 -8.48 -9.90 10.39
N LYS A 28 -7.26 -9.58 10.86
CA LYS A 28 -7.00 -8.60 11.92
C LYS A 28 -6.67 -7.19 11.41
N TRP A 29 -6.73 -6.95 10.10
CA TRP A 29 -6.31 -5.68 9.52
C TRP A 29 -7.05 -4.46 10.09
N ALA A 30 -8.33 -4.57 10.39
CA ALA A 30 -9.09 -3.50 11.02
C ALA A 30 -8.55 -3.16 12.43
N HIS A 31 -8.23 -4.15 13.23
CA HIS A 31 -7.62 -3.97 14.54
C HIS A 31 -6.21 -3.37 14.44
N ILE A 32 -5.40 -3.87 13.50
CA ILE A 32 -4.05 -3.36 13.22
C ILE A 32 -4.10 -1.89 12.81
N ALA A 33 -5.01 -1.53 11.90
CA ALA A 33 -5.22 -0.16 11.44
C ALA A 33 -5.61 0.78 12.59
N LYS A 34 -6.59 0.35 13.41
CA LYS A 34 -7.05 1.11 14.57
C LYS A 34 -5.92 1.36 15.57
N ASN A 35 -5.18 0.33 15.95
CA ASN A 35 -4.05 0.45 16.88
C ASN A 35 -2.97 1.39 16.34
N ALA A 36 -2.69 1.34 15.04
CA ALA A 36 -1.73 2.22 14.39
C ALA A 36 -2.16 3.68 14.44
N TYR A 37 -3.45 3.97 14.22
CA TYR A 37 -3.99 5.32 14.31
C TYR A 37 -4.07 5.85 15.75
N GLU A 38 -4.35 4.98 16.71
CA GLU A 38 -4.42 5.29 18.16
C GLU A 38 -3.04 5.25 18.85
N SER A 39 -1.95 5.00 18.11
CA SER A 39 -0.59 4.98 18.65
C SER A 39 -0.17 6.31 19.24
N ASP A 40 0.89 6.30 20.05
CA ASP A 40 1.48 7.48 20.71
C ASP A 40 2.32 8.35 19.76
N PHE A 41 2.20 8.17 18.45
CA PHE A 41 2.91 9.01 17.50
C PHE A 41 2.38 10.43 17.50
N GLU A 42 3.26 11.36 17.90
CA GLU A 42 2.95 12.78 17.79
C GLU A 42 2.92 13.23 16.32
N PRO A 43 1.92 14.02 15.93
CA PRO A 43 1.89 14.66 14.63
C PRO A 43 3.14 15.51 14.38
N VAL A 44 3.61 15.54 13.16
CA VAL A 44 4.72 16.39 12.73
C VAL A 44 4.18 17.46 11.79
N ASP A 45 4.44 18.72 12.14
CA ASP A 45 3.99 19.86 11.37
C ASP A 45 5.15 20.42 10.54
N PHE A 46 5.24 19.98 9.30
CA PHE A 46 6.17 20.55 8.32
C PHE A 46 5.56 21.80 7.69
N LYS A 47 6.26 22.93 7.77
CA LYS A 47 5.82 24.20 7.18
C LYS A 47 6.35 24.37 5.76
N ASP A 48 5.70 25.23 4.98
CA ASP A 48 6.12 25.63 3.64
C ASP A 48 6.39 24.42 2.74
N ILE A 49 5.42 23.48 2.66
CA ILE A 49 5.46 22.34 1.78
C ILE A 49 4.59 22.62 0.56
N ASP A 50 5.20 22.61 -0.60
CA ASP A 50 4.54 22.72 -1.92
C ASP A 50 4.65 21.42 -2.74
N HIS A 51 5.60 20.56 -2.37
CA HIS A 51 5.84 19.28 -3.03
C HIS A 51 6.03 18.15 -2.00
N VAL A 52 5.29 17.06 -2.13
CA VAL A 52 5.45 15.84 -1.33
C VAL A 52 5.91 14.70 -2.22
N VAL A 53 7.03 14.09 -1.88
CA VAL A 53 7.54 12.89 -2.55
C VAL A 53 7.36 11.68 -1.63
N PHE A 54 6.63 10.69 -2.08
CA PHE A 54 6.55 9.39 -1.41
C PHE A 54 7.55 8.44 -2.05
N SER A 55 8.50 7.92 -1.27
CA SER A 55 9.51 6.97 -1.72
C SER A 55 9.34 5.62 -1.04
N GLY A 56 9.22 4.55 -1.84
CA GLY A 56 9.07 3.18 -1.37
C GLY A 56 8.95 2.19 -2.51
N MET A 57 9.16 0.90 -2.21
CA MET A 57 9.04 -0.18 -3.18
C MET A 57 7.89 -1.12 -2.82
N GLY A 58 7.30 -1.79 -3.81
CA GLY A 58 6.23 -2.78 -3.60
C GLY A 58 5.05 -2.21 -2.80
N GLY A 59 4.67 -2.86 -1.71
CA GLY A 59 3.61 -2.38 -0.81
C GLY A 59 3.88 -1.00 -0.22
N SER A 60 5.14 -0.67 0.11
CA SER A 60 5.53 0.66 0.57
C SER A 60 5.38 1.73 -0.52
N GLY A 61 5.65 1.37 -1.79
CA GLY A 61 5.39 2.24 -2.94
C GLY A 61 3.88 2.48 -3.15
N THR A 62 3.07 1.44 -2.96
CA THR A 62 1.60 1.55 -3.07
C THR A 62 0.99 2.45 -2.00
N ILE A 63 1.62 2.57 -0.82
CA ILE A 63 1.24 3.58 0.19
C ILE A 63 1.39 4.98 -0.40
N GLY A 64 2.48 5.22 -1.15
CA GLY A 64 2.69 6.47 -1.88
C GLY A 64 1.59 6.75 -2.92
N ASP A 65 1.20 5.74 -3.70
CA ASP A 65 0.09 5.87 -4.67
C ASP A 65 -1.21 6.27 -3.99
N LEU A 66 -1.53 5.65 -2.83
CA LEU A 66 -2.71 5.97 -2.05
C LEU A 66 -2.71 7.43 -1.59
N PHE A 67 -1.63 7.89 -0.98
CA PHE A 67 -1.55 9.28 -0.52
C PHE A 67 -1.46 10.29 -1.66
N SER A 68 -0.81 9.94 -2.77
CA SER A 68 -0.83 10.76 -3.98
C SER A 68 -2.26 10.95 -4.51
N SER A 69 -3.06 9.89 -4.52
CA SER A 69 -4.47 9.95 -4.90
C SER A 69 -5.29 10.86 -3.98
N ILE A 70 -5.06 10.80 -2.67
CA ILE A 70 -5.73 11.68 -1.69
C ILE A 70 -5.31 13.14 -1.91
N LEU A 71 -4.02 13.40 -2.04
CA LEU A 71 -3.44 14.74 -2.20
C LEU A 71 -3.73 15.36 -3.58
N SER A 72 -4.08 14.57 -4.59
CA SER A 72 -4.45 15.08 -5.93
C SER A 72 -5.63 16.05 -5.92
N LYS A 73 -6.40 16.09 -4.83
CA LYS A 73 -7.51 17.03 -4.60
C LYS A 73 -7.06 18.32 -3.89
N THR A 74 -5.76 18.53 -3.74
CA THR A 74 -5.16 19.69 -3.07
C THR A 74 -4.27 20.47 -4.03
N ASN A 75 -3.70 21.58 -3.56
CA ASN A 75 -2.71 22.34 -4.32
C ASN A 75 -1.27 21.84 -4.09
N VAL A 76 -1.08 20.75 -3.37
CA VAL A 76 0.24 20.17 -3.10
C VAL A 76 0.63 19.27 -4.28
N HIS A 77 1.77 19.57 -4.89
CA HIS A 77 2.33 18.69 -5.91
C HIS A 77 2.78 17.36 -5.28
N THR A 78 2.46 16.23 -5.91
CA THR A 78 2.83 14.91 -5.40
C THR A 78 3.60 14.10 -6.43
N THR A 79 4.60 13.36 -5.96
CA THR A 79 5.35 12.40 -6.77
C THR A 79 5.54 11.11 -6.01
N VAL A 80 5.38 9.96 -6.68
CA VAL A 80 5.70 8.66 -6.11
C VAL A 80 6.96 8.12 -6.77
N VAL A 81 7.95 7.78 -5.95
CA VAL A 81 9.24 7.23 -6.40
C VAL A 81 9.33 5.77 -6.02
N LYS A 82 9.30 4.90 -7.03
CA LYS A 82 9.53 3.45 -6.92
C LYS A 82 10.84 3.12 -7.64
N GLY A 83 11.96 3.57 -7.07
CA GLY A 83 13.29 3.44 -7.67
C GLY A 83 14.35 4.19 -6.89
N TYR A 84 15.47 4.48 -7.56
CA TYR A 84 16.67 5.02 -6.93
C TYR A 84 16.77 6.55 -6.97
N GLU A 85 16.04 7.23 -7.87
CA GLU A 85 16.26 8.64 -8.17
C GLU A 85 15.07 9.50 -7.75
N LEU A 86 15.38 10.58 -7.04
CA LEU A 86 14.41 11.65 -6.77
C LEU A 86 14.28 12.57 -7.99
N PRO A 87 13.10 13.17 -8.20
CA PRO A 87 12.94 14.22 -9.21
C PRO A 87 13.98 15.34 -9.04
N LYS A 88 14.41 15.95 -10.13
CA LYS A 88 15.33 17.11 -10.06
C LYS A 88 14.70 18.34 -9.42
N THR A 89 13.37 18.39 -9.37
CA THR A 89 12.56 19.47 -8.82
C THR A 89 12.53 19.50 -7.29
N VAL A 90 13.05 18.48 -6.59
CA VAL A 90 13.06 18.46 -5.12
C VAL A 90 14.04 19.46 -4.54
N ASP A 91 13.62 20.16 -3.50
CA ASP A 91 14.36 21.20 -2.82
C ASP A 91 14.03 21.28 -1.30
N LYS A 92 14.39 22.37 -0.64
CA LYS A 92 14.14 22.61 0.79
C LYS A 92 12.65 22.70 1.17
N ASN A 93 11.75 22.98 0.23
CA ASN A 93 10.29 23.05 0.43
C ASN A 93 9.61 21.70 0.12
N THR A 94 10.38 20.73 -0.34
CA THR A 94 9.90 19.38 -0.59
C THR A 94 9.93 18.55 0.69
N LEU A 95 8.82 17.88 1.00
CA LEU A 95 8.77 16.83 2.00
C LEU A 95 8.96 15.47 1.32
N VAL A 96 9.99 14.74 1.72
CA VAL A 96 10.22 13.34 1.28
C VAL A 96 9.77 12.39 2.38
N VAL A 97 8.69 11.66 2.11
CA VAL A 97 8.14 10.61 2.98
C VAL A 97 8.73 9.28 2.54
N VAL A 98 9.62 8.73 3.33
CA VAL A 98 10.36 7.51 3.00
C VAL A 98 9.79 6.32 3.74
N THR A 99 9.36 5.29 3.03
CA THR A 99 8.74 4.11 3.63
C THR A 99 9.45 2.83 3.18
N SER A 100 9.93 2.05 4.15
CA SER A 100 10.47 0.71 3.92
C SER A 100 10.23 -0.16 5.14
N VAL A 101 9.40 -1.19 5.03
CA VAL A 101 9.09 -2.04 6.18
C VAL A 101 10.36 -2.62 6.78
N SER A 102 11.23 -3.25 6.00
CA SER A 102 12.50 -3.82 6.49
C SER A 102 13.55 -2.77 6.88
N GLY A 103 13.44 -1.54 6.35
CA GLY A 103 14.45 -0.49 6.49
C GLY A 103 15.77 -0.77 5.77
N ASN A 104 15.79 -1.77 4.88
CA ASN A 104 17.02 -2.21 4.19
C ASN A 104 16.91 -2.17 2.66
N THR A 105 15.80 -1.67 2.11
CA THR A 105 15.56 -1.59 0.67
C THR A 105 16.54 -0.59 0.04
N SER A 106 17.40 -1.06 -0.87
CA SER A 106 18.47 -0.25 -1.45
C SER A 106 17.98 0.99 -2.16
N GLU A 107 16.92 0.86 -2.95
CA GLU A 107 16.28 1.96 -3.67
C GLU A 107 15.83 3.06 -2.71
N THR A 108 15.14 2.65 -1.66
CA THR A 108 14.57 3.58 -0.67
C THR A 108 15.67 4.25 0.17
N LEU A 109 16.75 3.53 0.50
CA LEU A 109 17.91 4.11 1.19
C LEU A 109 18.63 5.12 0.29
N THR A 110 18.78 4.85 -1.00
CA THR A 110 19.40 5.77 -1.95
C THR A 110 18.60 7.06 -2.08
N THR A 111 17.26 6.99 -2.15
CA THR A 111 16.40 8.18 -2.18
C THR A 111 16.47 8.97 -0.88
N LEU A 112 16.51 8.29 0.28
CA LEU A 112 16.69 8.92 1.61
C LEU A 112 18.01 9.70 1.69
N GLU A 113 19.12 9.09 1.26
CA GLU A 113 20.44 9.75 1.22
C GLU A 113 20.43 10.95 0.28
N SER A 114 19.81 10.82 -0.89
CA SER A 114 19.70 11.90 -1.88
C SER A 114 18.88 13.07 -1.33
N ALA A 115 17.74 12.79 -0.68
CA ALA A 115 16.90 13.80 -0.02
C ALA A 115 17.68 14.57 1.05
N ASN A 116 18.46 13.86 1.87
CA ASN A 116 19.28 14.47 2.91
C ASN A 116 20.36 15.40 2.31
N LYS A 117 21.06 14.95 1.26
CA LYS A 117 22.05 15.77 0.54
C LYS A 117 21.44 17.04 -0.06
N LYS A 118 20.20 16.95 -0.56
CA LYS A 118 19.46 18.08 -1.14
C LYS A 118 18.79 18.97 -0.08
N LYS A 119 18.94 18.65 1.22
CA LYS A 119 18.34 19.38 2.35
C LYS A 119 16.81 19.45 2.28
N CYS A 120 16.16 18.44 1.74
CA CYS A 120 14.72 18.28 1.81
C CYS A 120 14.26 18.09 3.26
N LYS A 121 12.99 18.39 3.54
CA LYS A 121 12.34 17.94 4.77
C LYS A 121 12.09 16.43 4.63
N ILE A 122 12.38 15.67 5.67
CA ILE A 122 12.33 14.20 5.56
C ILE A 122 11.63 13.61 6.77
N ILE A 123 10.77 12.66 6.53
CA ILE A 123 10.27 11.74 7.53
C ILE A 123 10.37 10.30 7.01
N ALA A 124 10.82 9.39 7.86
CA ALA A 124 10.98 8.00 7.51
C ALA A 124 10.14 7.08 8.42
N PHE A 125 9.57 6.05 7.80
CA PHE A 125 8.74 5.03 8.44
C PHE A 125 9.32 3.64 8.15
N SER A 126 9.67 2.89 9.20
CA SER A 126 10.28 1.57 9.06
C SER A 126 10.17 0.74 10.34
N SER A 127 10.37 -0.57 10.26
CA SER A 127 10.55 -1.40 11.47
C SER A 127 11.95 -1.29 12.08
N GLY A 128 12.91 -0.67 11.38
CA GLY A 128 14.29 -0.52 11.85
C GLY A 128 15.31 -0.51 10.71
N GLY A 129 16.33 -1.36 10.84
CA GLY A 129 17.34 -1.59 9.82
C GLY A 129 18.30 -0.42 9.61
N LYS A 130 18.91 -0.38 8.42
CA LYS A 130 19.84 0.70 8.02
C LYS A 130 19.17 2.08 7.99
N MET A 131 17.87 2.11 7.71
CA MET A 131 17.09 3.36 7.69
C MET A 131 17.05 4.01 9.06
N GLU A 132 16.76 3.26 10.13
CA GLU A 132 16.75 3.75 11.51
C GLU A 132 18.11 4.34 11.88
N SER A 133 19.20 3.61 11.59
CA SER A 133 20.58 4.06 11.87
C SER A 133 20.93 5.34 11.10
N PHE A 134 20.54 5.44 9.84
CA PHE A 134 20.78 6.62 9.01
C PHE A 134 20.01 7.83 9.53
N CYS A 135 18.75 7.66 9.87
CA CYS A 135 17.90 8.73 10.39
C CYS A 135 18.43 9.25 11.73
N SER A 136 18.82 8.37 12.64
CA SER A 136 19.42 8.74 13.93
C SER A 136 20.71 9.55 13.74
N LYS A 137 21.62 9.11 12.86
CA LYS A 137 22.88 9.79 12.57
C LYS A 137 22.70 11.19 11.97
N ASN A 138 21.63 11.39 11.21
CA ASN A 138 21.39 12.63 10.46
C ASN A 138 20.28 13.51 11.06
N ASN A 139 19.78 13.19 12.27
CA ASN A 139 18.69 13.90 12.94
C ASN A 139 17.41 14.01 12.09
N ILE A 140 17.09 12.95 11.34
CA ILE A 140 15.89 12.85 10.52
C ILE A 140 14.75 12.29 11.38
N VAL A 141 13.54 12.85 11.20
CA VAL A 141 12.35 12.35 11.89
C VAL A 141 12.07 10.90 11.46
N PHE A 142 12.06 10.01 12.43
CA PHE A 142 11.86 8.58 12.23
C PHE A 142 10.69 8.07 13.07
N ARG A 143 9.84 7.24 12.47
CA ARG A 143 8.76 6.54 13.16
C ARG A 143 8.95 5.04 13.02
N LYS A 144 9.19 4.38 14.14
CA LYS A 144 9.38 2.92 14.18
C LYS A 144 8.03 2.24 14.19
N ILE A 145 7.71 1.51 13.13
CA ILE A 145 6.48 0.74 12.98
C ILE A 145 6.87 -0.74 12.90
N PRO A 146 6.43 -1.58 13.84
CA PRO A 146 6.75 -3.01 13.82
C PRO A 146 6.31 -3.67 12.52
N GLU A 147 7.13 -4.57 12.00
CA GLU A 147 6.70 -5.48 10.93
C GLU A 147 5.75 -6.52 11.52
N ILE A 148 4.59 -6.69 10.90
CA ILE A 148 3.57 -7.66 11.28
C ILE A 148 3.57 -8.77 10.24
N HIS A 149 4.13 -9.93 10.58
CA HIS A 149 4.26 -11.11 9.74
C HIS A 149 5.15 -10.89 8.49
N SER A 150 4.83 -9.90 7.67
CA SER A 150 5.55 -9.60 6.44
C SER A 150 5.28 -8.16 5.98
N PRO A 151 6.11 -7.60 5.07
CA PRO A 151 5.90 -6.25 4.57
C PRO A 151 4.49 -6.02 4.00
N ARG A 152 3.95 -6.98 3.25
CA ARG A 152 2.63 -6.87 2.63
C ARG A 152 1.49 -6.95 3.65
N ALA A 153 1.65 -7.74 4.72
CA ALA A 153 0.65 -7.85 5.77
C ALA A 153 0.64 -6.62 6.70
N SER A 154 1.76 -5.89 6.78
CA SER A 154 1.92 -4.66 7.58
C SER A 154 1.29 -3.41 6.95
N PHE A 155 0.73 -3.50 5.76
CA PHE A 155 0.23 -2.35 5.00
C PHE A 155 -0.68 -1.40 5.80
N PRO A 156 -1.74 -1.86 6.50
CA PRO A 156 -2.62 -0.96 7.23
C PRO A 156 -1.92 -0.26 8.41
N SER A 157 -0.96 -0.90 9.08
CA SER A 157 -0.23 -0.24 10.16
C SER A 157 0.56 0.97 9.66
N TYR A 158 1.18 0.87 8.48
CA TYR A 158 1.90 2.00 7.86
C TYR A 158 0.96 3.10 7.38
N VAL A 159 -0.13 2.75 6.69
CA VAL A 159 -1.12 3.73 6.23
C VAL A 159 -1.65 4.57 7.39
N TYR A 160 -2.13 3.93 8.44
CA TYR A 160 -2.76 4.66 9.56
C TYR A 160 -1.75 5.36 10.49
N SER A 161 -0.52 4.86 10.59
CA SER A 161 0.56 5.60 11.26
C SER A 161 0.96 6.87 10.49
N ILE A 162 1.00 6.83 9.16
CA ILE A 162 1.28 8.01 8.32
C ILE A 162 0.13 9.00 8.44
N LEU A 163 -1.13 8.56 8.38
CA LEU A 163 -2.32 9.40 8.61
C LEU A 163 -2.26 10.10 9.97
N LYS A 164 -1.87 9.39 11.03
CA LYS A 164 -1.70 9.97 12.38
C LYS A 164 -0.61 11.02 12.39
N THR A 165 0.55 10.71 11.77
CA THR A 165 1.75 11.53 11.87
C THR A 165 1.71 12.77 10.96
N LEU A 166 1.12 12.67 9.77
CA LEU A 166 1.08 13.72 8.74
C LEU A 166 -0.31 14.36 8.58
N ASN A 167 -1.10 14.39 9.64
CA ASN A 167 -2.47 14.92 9.61
C ASN A 167 -2.56 16.41 9.25
N SER A 168 -1.48 17.19 9.41
CA SER A 168 -1.41 18.60 9.00
C SER A 168 -1.23 18.79 7.49
N ILE A 169 -0.79 17.74 6.77
CA ILE A 169 -0.50 17.77 5.33
C ILE A 169 -1.57 17.00 4.57
N ILE A 170 -2.03 15.87 5.13
CA ILE A 170 -3.05 15.04 4.51
C ILE A 170 -4.43 15.58 4.88
N PRO A 171 -5.22 16.11 3.91
CA PRO A 171 -6.44 16.87 4.18
C PRO A 171 -7.64 15.99 4.46
N LEU A 172 -7.48 14.99 5.33
CA LEU A 172 -8.57 14.14 5.78
C LEU A 172 -9.09 14.60 7.14
N LYS A 173 -10.40 14.73 7.23
CA LYS A 173 -11.07 15.00 8.51
C LYS A 173 -11.02 13.75 9.39
N LYS A 174 -10.96 13.96 10.71
CA LYS A 174 -10.96 12.86 11.68
C LYS A 174 -12.14 11.90 11.46
N GLN A 175 -13.31 12.42 11.08
CA GLN A 175 -14.50 11.59 10.81
C GLN A 175 -14.28 10.66 9.61
N GLU A 176 -13.66 11.13 8.53
CA GLU A 176 -13.37 10.31 7.35
C GLU A 176 -12.41 9.15 7.68
N ILE A 177 -11.46 9.38 8.59
CA ILE A 177 -10.56 8.31 9.05
C ILE A 177 -11.33 7.30 9.93
N ILE A 178 -12.21 7.77 10.81
CA ILE A 178 -13.07 6.89 11.63
C ILE A 178 -13.99 6.05 10.73
N ASP A 179 -14.60 6.66 9.72
CA ASP A 179 -15.47 5.97 8.76
C ASP A 179 -14.69 4.93 7.94
N SER A 180 -13.44 5.24 7.55
CA SER A 180 -12.57 4.28 6.86
C SER A 180 -12.21 3.07 7.74
N LEU A 181 -11.93 3.28 9.02
CA LEU A 181 -11.69 2.19 9.98
C LEU A 181 -12.92 1.31 10.16
N LYS A 182 -14.10 1.93 10.27
CA LYS A 182 -15.37 1.20 10.37
C LYS A 182 -15.65 0.38 9.11
N GLN A 183 -15.42 0.97 7.92
CA GLN A 183 -15.61 0.26 6.66
C GLN A 183 -14.62 -0.90 6.52
N LEU A 184 -13.36 -0.71 6.93
CA LEU A 184 -12.36 -1.78 6.93
C LEU A 184 -12.79 -2.93 7.86
N GLU A 185 -13.37 -2.63 9.02
CA GLU A 185 -13.87 -3.65 9.95
C GLU A 185 -15.03 -4.44 9.34
N LEU A 186 -16.00 -3.76 8.71
CA LEU A 186 -17.12 -4.42 8.05
C LEU A 186 -16.65 -5.33 6.93
N THR A 187 -15.77 -4.82 6.04
CA THR A 187 -15.23 -5.61 4.94
C THR A 187 -14.38 -6.79 5.44
N SER A 188 -13.53 -6.59 6.47
CA SER A 188 -12.73 -7.68 7.04
C SER A 188 -13.60 -8.81 7.59
N LYS A 189 -14.77 -8.50 8.19
CA LYS A 189 -15.71 -9.52 8.65
C LYS A 189 -16.39 -10.26 7.49
N GLU A 190 -16.74 -9.54 6.44
CA GLU A 190 -17.40 -10.12 5.25
C GLU A 190 -16.51 -11.10 4.49
N ILE A 191 -15.19 -10.81 4.42
CA ILE A 191 -14.21 -11.61 3.68
C ILE A 191 -13.31 -12.44 4.59
N SER A 192 -13.69 -12.63 5.86
CA SER A 192 -12.88 -13.35 6.84
C SER A 192 -12.65 -14.81 6.47
N SER A 193 -11.47 -15.32 6.78
CA SER A 193 -11.12 -16.73 6.61
C SER A 193 -11.87 -17.68 7.56
N GLU A 194 -12.70 -17.13 8.45
CA GLU A 194 -13.61 -17.93 9.30
C GLU A 194 -14.78 -18.53 8.50
N ASP A 195 -15.20 -17.86 7.42
CA ASP A 195 -16.20 -18.37 6.47
C ASP A 195 -15.55 -18.69 5.12
N LEU A 196 -15.42 -19.95 4.78
CA LEU A 196 -14.87 -20.43 3.51
C LEU A 196 -15.95 -20.90 2.53
N SER A 197 -17.21 -20.57 2.78
CA SER A 197 -18.31 -20.88 1.86
C SER A 197 -18.36 -19.90 0.68
N ASP A 198 -19.10 -20.26 -0.38
CA ASP A 198 -19.33 -19.37 -1.54
C ASP A 198 -20.09 -18.06 -1.20
N LYS A 199 -20.58 -17.91 0.02
CA LYS A 199 -21.15 -16.64 0.50
C LYS A 199 -20.08 -15.61 0.78
N ASN A 200 -18.84 -16.03 1.04
CA ASN A 200 -17.71 -15.15 1.21
C ASN A 200 -17.26 -14.61 -0.16
N PRO A 201 -17.32 -13.27 -0.38
CA PRO A 201 -16.95 -12.68 -1.67
C PRO A 201 -15.53 -12.99 -2.11
N SER A 202 -14.58 -13.16 -1.16
CA SER A 202 -13.19 -13.52 -1.49
C SER A 202 -13.07 -14.94 -2.00
N VAL A 203 -13.83 -15.89 -1.45
CA VAL A 203 -13.87 -17.28 -1.91
C VAL A 203 -14.51 -17.35 -3.29
N SER A 204 -15.65 -16.70 -3.47
CA SER A 204 -16.35 -16.62 -4.76
C SER A 204 -15.46 -15.99 -5.85
N LEU A 205 -14.77 -14.90 -5.52
CA LEU A 205 -13.83 -14.26 -6.45
C LEU A 205 -12.64 -15.18 -6.77
N ALA A 206 -12.07 -15.87 -5.78
CA ALA A 206 -10.95 -16.80 -6.00
C ALA A 206 -11.34 -17.93 -6.95
N HIS A 207 -12.55 -18.49 -6.83
CA HIS A 207 -13.06 -19.51 -7.77
C HIS A 207 -13.29 -18.96 -9.19
N SER A 208 -13.61 -17.66 -9.33
CA SER A 208 -13.88 -17.05 -10.64
C SER A 208 -12.62 -16.68 -11.42
N ILE A 209 -11.47 -16.52 -10.74
CA ILE A 209 -10.22 -16.12 -11.40
C ILE A 209 -9.63 -17.32 -12.16
N THR A 210 -9.67 -17.23 -13.50
CA THR A 210 -9.04 -18.19 -14.40
C THR A 210 -8.04 -17.46 -15.30
N GLY A 211 -6.85 -18.03 -15.53
CA GLY A 211 -5.83 -17.40 -16.36
C GLY A 211 -5.22 -16.13 -15.73
N PHE A 212 -4.99 -15.12 -16.58
CA PHE A 212 -4.43 -13.82 -16.16
C PHE A 212 -5.55 -12.79 -15.99
N PRO A 213 -5.90 -12.41 -14.75
CA PRO A 213 -6.95 -11.42 -14.55
C PRO A 213 -6.51 -10.03 -15.02
N VAL A 214 -7.41 -9.33 -15.69
CA VAL A 214 -7.31 -7.90 -15.98
C VAL A 214 -8.19 -7.16 -14.99
N ILE A 215 -7.59 -6.26 -14.23
CA ILE A 215 -8.25 -5.51 -13.16
C ILE A 215 -8.44 -4.08 -13.65
N TYR A 216 -9.68 -3.72 -13.99
CA TYR A 216 -10.04 -2.35 -14.34
C TYR A 216 -10.30 -1.54 -13.08
N TYR A 217 -9.75 -0.34 -13.02
CA TYR A 217 -9.98 0.57 -11.90
C TYR A 217 -10.44 1.95 -12.38
N PRO A 218 -11.38 2.61 -11.68
CA PRO A 218 -11.71 3.99 -11.94
C PRO A 218 -10.66 4.92 -11.32
N TRP A 219 -10.64 6.16 -11.77
CA TRP A 219 -9.77 7.19 -11.25
C TRP A 219 -9.80 7.25 -9.70
N GLY A 220 -8.63 7.37 -9.09
CA GLY A 220 -8.47 7.41 -7.63
C GLY A 220 -8.35 6.05 -6.94
N LEU A 221 -8.62 4.92 -7.63
CA LEU A 221 -8.49 3.56 -7.08
C LEU A 221 -7.27 2.78 -7.62
N GLU A 222 -6.37 3.44 -8.33
CA GLU A 222 -5.14 2.81 -8.85
C GLU A 222 -4.34 2.09 -7.76
N ALA A 223 -4.18 2.72 -6.59
CA ALA A 223 -3.48 2.11 -5.45
C ALA A 223 -4.09 0.78 -5.02
N SER A 224 -5.43 0.67 -5.05
CA SER A 224 -6.15 -0.57 -4.71
C SER A 224 -5.90 -1.66 -5.75
N ALA A 225 -5.95 -1.30 -7.04
CA ALA A 225 -5.68 -2.22 -8.14
C ALA A 225 -4.23 -2.72 -8.11
N ILE A 226 -3.25 -1.81 -7.92
CA ILE A 226 -1.83 -2.17 -7.74
C ILE A 226 -1.68 -3.12 -6.56
N ARG A 227 -2.33 -2.82 -5.43
CA ARG A 227 -2.23 -3.64 -4.23
C ARG A 227 -2.81 -5.04 -4.45
N PHE A 228 -3.95 -5.15 -5.11
CA PHE A 228 -4.58 -6.42 -5.45
C PHE A 228 -3.69 -7.24 -6.41
N LYS A 229 -3.21 -6.62 -7.50
CA LYS A 229 -2.24 -7.23 -8.41
C LYS A 229 -1.01 -7.77 -7.67
N ASN A 230 -0.38 -6.96 -6.83
CA ASN A 230 0.81 -7.37 -6.09
C ASN A 230 0.50 -8.56 -5.15
N SER A 231 -0.67 -8.59 -4.54
CA SER A 231 -1.10 -9.71 -3.68
C SER A 231 -1.30 -11.00 -4.47
N LEU A 232 -1.89 -10.93 -5.67
CA LEU A 232 -2.00 -12.09 -6.57
C LEU A 232 -0.62 -12.60 -6.98
N GLN A 233 0.29 -11.71 -7.34
CA GLN A 233 1.66 -12.07 -7.74
C GLN A 233 2.46 -12.68 -6.58
N GLU A 234 2.38 -12.10 -5.39
CA GLU A 234 3.17 -12.53 -4.24
C GLU A 234 2.59 -13.77 -3.55
N ASN A 235 1.28 -13.86 -3.41
CA ASN A 235 0.62 -14.95 -2.67
C ASN A 235 0.19 -16.08 -3.61
N ALA A 236 -0.57 -15.79 -4.66
CA ALA A 236 -1.10 -16.78 -5.59
C ALA A 236 -0.13 -17.16 -6.71
N LYS A 237 1.03 -16.47 -6.84
CA LYS A 237 2.00 -16.68 -7.94
C LYS A 237 1.39 -16.53 -9.33
N THR A 238 0.35 -15.71 -9.44
CA THR A 238 -0.40 -15.44 -10.66
C THR A 238 -0.11 -14.04 -11.16
N HIS A 239 0.18 -13.92 -12.45
CA HIS A 239 0.27 -12.60 -13.08
C HIS A 239 -1.10 -11.96 -13.16
N ALA A 240 -1.13 -10.61 -13.03
CA ALA A 240 -2.33 -9.82 -13.22
C ALA A 240 -1.96 -8.51 -13.94
N ILE A 241 -2.88 -8.00 -14.73
CA ILE A 241 -2.78 -6.72 -15.44
C ILE A 241 -3.73 -5.74 -14.76
N ILE A 242 -3.35 -4.47 -14.68
CA ILE A 242 -4.22 -3.40 -14.21
C ILE A 242 -4.35 -2.35 -15.31
N GLU A 243 -5.55 -1.81 -15.50
CA GLU A 243 -5.82 -0.77 -16.48
C GLU A 243 -6.81 0.26 -15.91
N ASP A 244 -6.56 1.53 -16.19
CA ASP A 244 -7.56 2.57 -15.95
C ASP A 244 -8.74 2.37 -16.88
N VAL A 245 -9.96 2.30 -16.32
CA VAL A 245 -11.17 2.00 -17.10
C VAL A 245 -11.50 3.10 -18.12
N ILE A 246 -11.14 4.35 -17.84
CA ILE A 246 -11.40 5.47 -18.75
C ILE A 246 -10.45 5.39 -19.95
N GLU A 247 -9.14 5.22 -19.69
CA GLU A 247 -8.14 5.06 -20.76
C GLU A 247 -8.38 3.80 -21.58
N SER A 248 -8.70 2.68 -20.94
CA SER A 248 -9.06 1.43 -21.64
C SER A 248 -10.26 1.58 -22.57
N SER A 249 -11.21 2.47 -22.23
CA SER A 249 -12.36 2.73 -23.08
C SER A 249 -12.00 3.43 -24.41
N HIS A 250 -10.82 4.04 -24.49
CA HIS A 250 -10.32 4.64 -25.73
C HIS A 250 -9.54 3.65 -26.61
N ASN A 251 -8.75 2.78 -26.00
CA ASN A 251 -7.81 1.90 -26.72
C ASN A 251 -8.06 0.42 -26.44
N GLY A 252 -8.13 0.02 -25.20
CA GLY A 252 -8.22 -1.37 -24.77
C GLY A 252 -9.50 -2.06 -25.23
N ILE A 253 -10.61 -1.33 -25.32
CA ILE A 253 -11.91 -1.88 -25.73
C ILE A 253 -11.86 -2.50 -27.14
N VAL A 254 -11.06 -1.95 -28.03
CA VAL A 254 -10.94 -2.43 -29.42
C VAL A 254 -10.32 -3.84 -29.47
N SER A 255 -9.47 -4.18 -28.49
CA SER A 255 -8.85 -5.51 -28.45
C SER A 255 -9.84 -6.65 -28.17
N TRP A 256 -11.02 -6.32 -27.59
CA TRP A 256 -12.07 -7.29 -27.29
C TRP A 256 -13.02 -7.55 -28.48
N GLU A 257 -12.87 -6.82 -29.61
CA GLU A 257 -13.70 -7.02 -30.82
C GLU A 257 -13.33 -8.31 -31.57
N ARG A 258 -12.17 -8.88 -31.32
CA ARG A 258 -11.74 -10.12 -31.98
C ARG A 258 -11.87 -11.29 -31.01
N PRO A 259 -12.41 -12.45 -31.49
CA PRO A 259 -12.34 -13.68 -30.71
C PRO A 259 -10.87 -13.99 -30.41
N SER A 260 -10.55 -14.27 -29.15
CA SER A 260 -9.25 -14.86 -28.79
C SER A 260 -9.31 -16.35 -29.14
N ASP A 261 -8.40 -16.80 -30.00
CA ASP A 261 -8.22 -18.23 -30.26
C ASP A 261 -7.73 -18.97 -29.02
#